data_e5b666e8b265d223344484e527028f88
#
_entry.id   e5b666e8b265d223344484e527028f88
#
_cell.length_a   1.000
_cell.length_b   1.000
_cell.length_c   1.000
_cell.angle_alpha   90.00
_cell.angle_beta   90.00
_cell.angle_gamma   90.00
#
_symmetry.space_group_name_H-M   'P 1'
#
loop_
_entity.id
_entity.type
_entity.pdbx_description
1 polymer ?
#
loop_
_entity_poly.entity_id
_entity_poly.type
_entity_poly.pdbx_seq_one_letter_code
_entity_poly.pdbx_strand_id
1 'polypeptide(L)'
;EHVREIDPKKRFSFVHIEHINQRITDFWNTINSEKVNVNILVDSNVGSCEIDGKTIMWIEVPRASYKYRPVYINNNPIKGSFKRNNEGDYHCTEDEVKAMFRDASDSGNDGGLLDGYTMADIDRDSLRAYRIEFEHQNPEHIWNSIEDQEFLKNMGGYAIDRSTGKAWLTAAGLLMFGKGIAIRERFDNIRMDYIDESNLSSGARWSDRLTYDGQWENNLYNFVRRIMPKLVRDIKRPFQLNGMVRIDDTMVHKAIREALINMVIHSDYLITGVLKVIKSDKGFLFSNPGHLKLPVRDIYEGGHSLARNPRIQTMFRMIGLGDNIGSGFPAILNAWATENWRKPDLSQNENLHQVELRLWTISLMPEECSEYLQRLFGSTYLQLNREEQIILGTAYLENGVTNSRLQSILELHSVDIGHLLSALVDKEMLVVNKKGRWTSYYLNRDYDAQNQQIDIYTISHEAPVLKNETDQIIYDYIKVNGFITAAQICSITRIKTSAGASKA
;
A
#
# COMPACT_ATOMS: atom_id res chain seq x y z
N GLU A 1 30.56 17.37 -9.07
CA GLU A 1 30.33 16.93 -10.46
C GLU A 1 30.79 15.48 -10.59
N HIS A 2 29.95 14.64 -11.22
CA HIS A 2 30.27 13.25 -11.50
C HIS A 2 30.59 13.13 -12.99
N VAL A 3 31.77 12.64 -13.31
CA VAL A 3 32.19 12.34 -14.69
C VAL A 3 32.08 10.85 -14.91
N ARG A 4 31.47 10.42 -16.03
CA ARG A 4 31.43 9.00 -16.41
C ARG A 4 32.85 8.48 -16.59
N GLU A 5 33.16 7.42 -15.90
CA GLU A 5 34.45 6.78 -16.03
C GLU A 5 34.52 5.88 -17.26
N ILE A 6 35.76 5.78 -17.78
CA ILE A 6 36.08 4.88 -18.93
C ILE A 6 36.17 3.41 -18.46
N ASP A 7 36.37 3.18 -17.14
CA ASP A 7 36.41 1.81 -16.59
C ASP A 7 34.97 1.28 -16.38
N PRO A 8 34.59 0.18 -17.05
CA PRO A 8 33.25 -0.40 -16.92
C PRO A 8 32.91 -0.90 -15.52
N LYS A 9 33.89 -1.03 -14.62
CA LYS A 9 33.68 -1.46 -13.23
C LYS A 9 33.40 -0.29 -12.28
N LYS A 10 33.73 0.93 -12.67
CA LYS A 10 33.45 2.15 -11.92
C LYS A 10 32.59 3.08 -12.77
N ARG A 11 31.38 3.32 -12.33
CA ARG A 11 30.39 4.09 -13.07
C ARG A 11 30.62 5.59 -13.03
N PHE A 12 31.29 6.08 -11.98
CA PHE A 12 31.58 7.49 -11.74
C PHE A 12 32.95 7.65 -11.09
N SER A 13 33.64 8.76 -11.39
CA SER A 13 34.83 9.20 -10.69
C SER A 13 34.58 10.51 -9.99
N PHE A 14 35.21 10.72 -8.83
CA PHE A 14 35.19 12.01 -8.14
C PHE A 14 36.09 13.00 -8.85
N VAL A 15 35.57 14.22 -9.06
CA VAL A 15 36.32 15.33 -9.60
C VAL A 15 36.57 16.33 -8.46
N HIS A 16 37.82 16.76 -8.30
CA HIS A 16 38.16 17.78 -7.31
C HIS A 16 37.47 19.11 -7.64
N ILE A 17 36.82 19.71 -6.65
CA ILE A 17 36.18 21.02 -6.79
C ILE A 17 37.12 22.10 -6.25
N GLU A 18 37.57 22.96 -7.15
CA GLU A 18 38.31 24.15 -6.76
C GLU A 18 37.42 25.20 -6.10
N HIS A 19 37.97 25.96 -5.16
CA HIS A 19 37.25 27.05 -4.47
C HIS A 19 35.95 26.62 -3.81
N ILE A 20 35.94 25.48 -3.12
CA ILE A 20 34.76 24.84 -2.55
C ILE A 20 33.88 25.79 -1.72
N ASN A 21 34.48 26.65 -0.87
CA ASN A 21 33.72 27.61 -0.07
C ASN A 21 32.95 28.62 -0.91
N GLN A 22 33.55 29.09 -2.01
CA GLN A 22 32.87 29.98 -2.94
C GLN A 22 31.70 29.27 -3.64
N ARG A 23 31.90 28.01 -4.03
CA ARG A 23 30.82 27.18 -4.64
C ARG A 23 29.64 26.96 -3.69
N ILE A 24 29.91 26.69 -2.43
CA ILE A 24 28.87 26.57 -1.39
C ILE A 24 28.13 27.90 -1.22
N THR A 25 28.86 29.03 -1.17
CA THR A 25 28.23 30.37 -1.10
C THR A 25 27.38 30.70 -2.29
N ASP A 26 27.86 30.40 -3.51
CA ASP A 26 27.10 30.63 -4.76
C ASP A 26 25.85 29.76 -4.82
N PHE A 27 25.93 28.51 -4.33
CA PHE A 27 24.79 27.62 -4.20
C PHE A 27 23.73 28.20 -3.26
N TRP A 28 24.12 28.63 -2.04
CA TRP A 28 23.20 29.23 -1.07
C TRP A 28 22.55 30.51 -1.61
N ASN A 29 23.33 31.37 -2.27
CA ASN A 29 22.81 32.58 -2.91
C ASN A 29 21.79 32.24 -4.00
N THR A 30 22.00 31.15 -4.73
CA THR A 30 21.07 30.72 -5.81
C THR A 30 19.75 30.18 -5.24
N ILE A 31 19.79 29.29 -4.23
CA ILE A 31 18.57 28.69 -3.69
C ILE A 31 17.75 29.65 -2.80
N ASN A 32 18.39 30.70 -2.27
CA ASN A 32 17.71 31.77 -1.52
C ASN A 32 17.28 32.95 -2.42
N SER A 33 17.52 32.88 -3.71
CA SER A 33 17.08 33.90 -4.67
C SER A 33 15.65 33.63 -5.16
N GLU A 34 15.07 34.58 -5.91
CA GLU A 34 13.77 34.43 -6.58
C GLU A 34 13.72 33.28 -7.61
N LYS A 35 14.87 32.65 -7.91
CA LYS A 35 14.92 31.51 -8.83
C LYS A 35 14.27 30.25 -8.27
N VAL A 36 14.19 30.13 -6.94
CA VAL A 36 13.55 28.99 -6.25
C VAL A 36 12.41 29.51 -5.38
N ASN A 37 11.23 28.94 -5.53
CA ASN A 37 10.04 29.43 -4.82
C ASN A 37 10.12 29.27 -3.29
N VAL A 38 10.83 28.24 -2.81
CA VAL A 38 11.06 27.99 -1.38
C VAL A 38 12.35 27.20 -1.19
N ASN A 39 13.19 27.66 -0.29
CA ASN A 39 14.35 26.90 0.17
C ASN A 39 13.93 25.95 1.31
N ILE A 40 14.18 24.65 1.14
CA ILE A 40 13.89 23.59 2.12
C ILE A 40 15.15 23.06 2.82
N LEU A 41 16.33 23.58 2.47
CA LEU A 41 17.59 23.15 3.02
C LEU A 41 17.99 24.01 4.22
N VAL A 42 18.68 23.39 5.17
CA VAL A 42 19.33 24.04 6.30
C VAL A 42 20.85 23.84 6.21
N ASP A 43 21.62 24.60 7.00
CA ASP A 43 23.08 24.59 6.93
C ASP A 43 23.70 23.19 7.01
N SER A 44 23.14 22.31 7.82
CA SER A 44 23.59 20.92 7.96
C SER A 44 23.34 20.04 6.74
N ASN A 45 22.59 20.52 5.75
CA ASN A 45 22.29 19.77 4.53
C ASN A 45 23.32 20.00 3.41
N VAL A 46 24.28 20.90 3.59
CA VAL A 46 25.29 21.25 2.58
C VAL A 46 26.66 21.28 3.20
N GLY A 47 27.59 20.59 2.59
CA GLY A 47 28.95 20.57 3.10
C GLY A 47 29.97 20.07 2.09
N SER A 48 31.19 19.90 2.54
CA SER A 48 32.27 19.32 1.76
C SER A 48 32.97 18.22 2.54
N CYS A 49 33.54 17.27 1.80
CA CYS A 49 34.39 16.22 2.36
C CYS A 49 35.53 15.89 1.39
N GLU A 50 36.58 15.22 1.89
CA GLU A 50 37.63 14.68 1.05
C GLU A 50 37.42 13.18 0.81
N ILE A 51 37.47 12.78 -0.46
CA ILE A 51 37.45 11.38 -0.88
C ILE A 51 38.56 11.17 -1.91
N ASP A 52 39.46 10.21 -1.66
CA ASP A 52 40.62 9.90 -2.50
C ASP A 52 41.49 11.15 -2.81
N GLY A 53 41.69 12.03 -1.81
CA GLY A 53 42.46 13.27 -1.96
C GLY A 53 41.79 14.35 -2.80
N LYS A 54 40.50 14.21 -3.10
CA LYS A 54 39.71 15.16 -3.86
C LYS A 54 38.64 15.77 -2.95
N THR A 55 38.53 17.09 -2.95
CA THR A 55 37.47 17.82 -2.27
C THR A 55 36.20 17.77 -3.11
N ILE A 56 35.10 17.29 -2.52
CA ILE A 56 33.79 17.21 -3.15
C ILE A 56 32.75 17.98 -2.31
N MET A 57 31.72 18.50 -2.98
CA MET A 57 30.55 19.08 -2.31
C MET A 57 29.46 18.02 -2.21
N TRP A 58 28.83 17.93 -1.06
CA TRP A 58 27.66 17.09 -0.88
C TRP A 58 26.45 17.95 -0.49
N ILE A 59 25.27 17.52 -0.93
CA ILE A 59 24.00 18.16 -0.63
C ILE A 59 23.01 17.05 -0.29
N GLU A 60 22.50 17.09 0.93
CA GLU A 60 21.41 16.24 1.37
C GLU A 60 20.09 16.97 1.16
N VAL A 61 19.24 16.46 0.25
CA VAL A 61 17.96 17.08 -0.06
C VAL A 61 16.85 16.34 0.68
N PRO A 62 16.29 16.91 1.77
CA PRO A 62 15.19 16.29 2.49
C PRO A 62 13.92 16.31 1.64
N ARG A 63 12.98 15.43 1.94
CA ARG A 63 11.66 15.50 1.32
C ARG A 63 10.95 16.78 1.77
N ALA A 64 10.54 17.61 0.83
CA ALA A 64 9.76 18.80 1.12
C ALA A 64 8.46 18.44 1.86
N SER A 65 8.11 19.21 2.90
CA SER A 65 6.78 19.12 3.52
C SER A 65 5.69 19.32 2.47
N TYR A 66 4.55 18.65 2.65
CA TYR A 66 3.42 18.79 1.73
C TYR A 66 2.99 20.25 1.50
N LYS A 67 3.14 21.12 2.50
CA LYS A 67 2.83 22.55 2.42
C LYS A 67 3.70 23.32 1.45
N TYR A 68 4.92 22.86 1.21
CA TYR A 68 5.90 23.52 0.34
C TYR A 68 6.01 22.87 -1.04
N ARG A 69 5.22 21.83 -1.30
CA ARG A 69 5.20 21.18 -2.61
C ARG A 69 4.21 21.83 -3.56
N PRO A 70 4.56 21.98 -4.85
CA PRO A 70 5.85 21.66 -5.46
C PRO A 70 6.93 22.66 -5.12
N VAL A 71 8.19 22.19 -4.98
CA VAL A 71 9.36 23.07 -5.05
C VAL A 71 9.68 23.24 -6.52
N TYR A 72 9.73 24.50 -7.00
CA TYR A 72 9.93 24.79 -8.42
C TYR A 72 10.90 25.96 -8.63
N ILE A 73 11.47 26.02 -9.82
CA ILE A 73 12.42 27.05 -10.24
C ILE A 73 11.81 27.98 -11.30
N ASN A 74 12.43 29.17 -11.46
CA ASN A 74 12.12 30.15 -12.49
C ASN A 74 10.65 30.63 -12.48
N ASN A 75 10.04 30.75 -11.30
CA ASN A 75 8.68 31.24 -11.09
C ASN A 75 7.60 30.56 -11.93
N ASN A 76 7.87 29.32 -12.38
CA ASN A 76 6.91 28.57 -13.17
C ASN A 76 6.74 27.15 -12.59
N PRO A 77 5.66 26.89 -11.85
CA PRO A 77 5.46 25.59 -11.21
C PRO A 77 5.34 24.43 -12.20
N ILE A 78 4.73 24.65 -13.38
CA ILE A 78 4.52 23.58 -14.36
C ILE A 78 5.83 23.20 -15.07
N LYS A 79 6.63 24.22 -15.46
CA LYS A 79 7.89 24.00 -16.17
C LYS A 79 9.11 23.91 -15.26
N GLY A 80 8.98 24.33 -14.00
CA GLY A 80 10.07 24.41 -13.04
C GLY A 80 10.04 23.32 -11.97
N SER A 81 9.03 22.45 -11.95
CA SER A 81 8.96 21.33 -11.01
C SER A 81 9.56 20.07 -11.62
N PHE A 82 10.48 19.46 -10.89
CA PHE A 82 11.20 18.28 -11.34
C PHE A 82 11.08 17.15 -10.33
N LYS A 83 11.12 15.92 -10.83
CA LYS A 83 11.23 14.70 -10.03
C LYS A 83 12.46 13.91 -10.47
N ARG A 84 13.15 13.34 -9.49
CA ARG A 84 14.23 12.40 -9.73
C ARG A 84 13.67 11.03 -10.08
N ASN A 85 13.99 10.52 -11.25
CA ASN A 85 13.66 9.17 -11.64
C ASN A 85 14.92 8.49 -12.20
N ASN A 86 15.39 7.46 -11.50
CA ASN A 86 16.64 6.78 -11.80
C ASN A 86 17.84 7.77 -11.78
N GLU A 87 18.52 7.95 -12.90
CA GLU A 87 19.70 8.81 -13.04
C GLU A 87 19.39 10.21 -13.58
N GLY A 88 18.13 10.44 -13.98
CA GLY A 88 17.69 11.69 -14.61
C GLY A 88 16.74 12.51 -13.75
N ASP A 89 16.74 13.81 -14.02
CA ASP A 89 15.74 14.75 -13.52
C ASP A 89 14.73 15.02 -14.63
N TYR A 90 13.47 14.74 -14.33
CA TYR A 90 12.38 14.85 -15.30
C TYR A 90 11.36 15.88 -14.82
N HIS A 91 10.76 16.60 -15.75
CA HIS A 91 9.63 17.47 -15.41
C HIS A 91 8.49 16.67 -14.79
N CYS A 92 7.90 17.22 -13.73
CA CYS A 92 6.60 16.76 -13.26
C CYS A 92 5.54 17.01 -14.34
N THR A 93 4.55 16.13 -14.43
CA THR A 93 3.39 16.39 -15.28
C THR A 93 2.54 17.52 -14.70
N GLU A 94 1.72 18.17 -15.52
CA GLU A 94 0.80 19.21 -15.05
C GLU A 94 -0.16 18.70 -13.97
N ASP A 95 -0.62 17.45 -14.09
CA ASP A 95 -1.52 16.83 -13.12
C ASP A 95 -0.82 16.55 -11.79
N GLU A 96 0.45 16.14 -11.80
CA GLU A 96 1.26 15.98 -10.58
C GLU A 96 1.44 17.33 -9.86
N VAL A 97 1.73 18.39 -10.61
CA VAL A 97 1.87 19.75 -10.05
C VAL A 97 0.55 20.23 -9.45
N LYS A 98 -0.58 20.03 -10.14
CA LYS A 98 -1.92 20.37 -9.63
C LYS A 98 -2.26 19.58 -8.37
N ALA A 99 -1.92 18.29 -8.34
CA ALA A 99 -2.13 17.44 -7.16
C ALA A 99 -1.32 17.94 -5.95
N MET A 100 -0.05 18.33 -6.15
CA MET A 100 0.78 18.90 -5.08
C MET A 100 0.19 20.20 -4.51
N PHE A 101 -0.33 21.11 -5.36
CA PHE A 101 -0.99 22.33 -4.89
C PHE A 101 -2.28 22.03 -4.10
N ARG A 102 -3.08 21.08 -4.55
CA ARG A 102 -4.28 20.67 -3.80
C ARG A 102 -3.92 20.10 -2.43
N ASP A 103 -2.88 19.25 -2.39
CA ASP A 103 -2.41 18.63 -1.15
C ASP A 103 -1.78 19.64 -0.17
N ALA A 104 -1.25 20.75 -0.67
CA ALA A 104 -0.72 21.85 0.14
C ALA A 104 -1.81 22.68 0.83
N SER A 105 -3.07 22.58 0.37
CA SER A 105 -4.18 23.32 0.97
C SER A 105 -4.55 22.79 2.35
N ASP A 106 -4.65 23.68 3.34
CA ASP A 106 -5.07 23.34 4.69
C ASP A 106 -6.58 23.05 4.80
N SER A 107 -7.38 23.45 3.79
CA SER A 107 -8.85 23.27 3.79
C SER A 107 -9.31 21.85 3.47
N GLY A 108 -8.38 20.95 3.07
CA GLY A 108 -8.69 19.62 2.55
C GLY A 108 -9.33 19.66 1.15
N ASN A 109 -9.39 18.48 0.51
CA ASN A 109 -9.89 18.38 -0.87
C ASN A 109 -11.43 18.21 -0.94
N ASP A 110 -12.07 17.89 0.18
CA ASP A 110 -13.50 17.57 0.27
C ASP A 110 -14.41 18.75 0.67
N GLY A 111 -13.82 19.92 0.91
CA GLY A 111 -14.54 21.11 1.33
C GLY A 111 -15.10 21.98 0.22
N GLY A 112 -14.72 21.73 -1.04
CA GLY A 112 -15.16 22.51 -2.18
C GLY A 112 -16.67 22.46 -2.36
N LEU A 113 -17.31 23.65 -2.51
CA LEU A 113 -18.72 23.76 -2.85
C LEU A 113 -18.95 23.31 -4.30
N LEU A 114 -20.01 22.58 -4.52
CA LEU A 114 -20.41 22.05 -5.82
C LEU A 114 -21.62 22.86 -6.33
N ASP A 115 -21.36 23.83 -7.18
CA ASP A 115 -22.40 24.69 -7.74
C ASP A 115 -23.48 23.87 -8.46
N GLY A 116 -24.74 24.10 -8.09
CA GLY A 116 -25.89 23.39 -8.64
C GLY A 116 -26.26 22.10 -7.91
N TYR A 117 -25.39 21.53 -7.06
CA TYR A 117 -25.70 20.31 -6.30
C TYR A 117 -26.39 20.62 -4.99
N THR A 118 -27.56 20.02 -4.79
CA THR A 118 -28.48 20.32 -3.70
C THR A 118 -28.89 19.07 -2.93
N MET A 119 -29.81 19.23 -1.97
CA MET A 119 -30.41 18.09 -1.25
C MET A 119 -31.18 17.13 -2.18
N ALA A 120 -31.52 17.53 -3.41
CA ALA A 120 -32.13 16.64 -4.40
C ALA A 120 -31.16 15.57 -4.90
N ASP A 121 -29.85 15.82 -4.81
CA ASP A 121 -28.78 14.93 -5.25
C ASP A 121 -28.33 13.94 -4.16
N ILE A 122 -28.89 14.09 -2.95
CA ILE A 122 -28.65 13.18 -1.83
C ILE A 122 -29.55 11.94 -1.92
N ASP A 123 -28.96 10.77 -1.68
CA ASP A 123 -29.71 9.55 -1.39
C ASP A 123 -30.23 9.58 0.05
N ARG A 124 -31.53 9.71 0.18
CA ARG A 124 -32.20 9.86 1.49
C ARG A 124 -32.07 8.61 2.36
N ASP A 125 -31.99 7.44 1.76
CA ASP A 125 -31.85 6.19 2.50
C ASP A 125 -30.45 6.05 3.11
N SER A 126 -29.42 6.44 2.39
CA SER A 126 -28.06 6.53 2.93
C SER A 126 -27.99 7.52 4.10
N LEU A 127 -28.54 8.71 3.93
CA LEU A 127 -28.53 9.73 4.99
C LEU A 127 -29.32 9.30 6.21
N ARG A 128 -30.49 8.70 6.02
CA ARG A 128 -31.32 8.16 7.11
C ARG A 128 -30.57 7.05 7.87
N ALA A 129 -29.97 6.12 7.17
CA ALA A 129 -29.19 5.04 7.79
C ALA A 129 -28.01 5.58 8.59
N TYR A 130 -27.31 6.59 8.07
CA TYR A 130 -26.23 7.26 8.79
C TYR A 130 -26.75 7.98 10.04
N ARG A 131 -27.89 8.66 9.98
CA ARG A 131 -28.49 9.34 11.15
C ARG A 131 -28.88 8.36 12.26
N ILE A 132 -29.35 7.17 11.92
CA ILE A 132 -29.64 6.11 12.89
C ILE A 132 -28.34 5.67 13.59
N GLU A 133 -27.25 5.47 12.86
CA GLU A 133 -25.95 5.12 13.44
C GLU A 133 -25.39 6.26 14.29
N PHE A 134 -25.55 7.51 13.83
CA PHE A 134 -25.17 8.71 14.58
C PHE A 134 -25.92 8.81 15.92
N GLU A 135 -27.25 8.66 15.92
CA GLU A 135 -28.07 8.67 17.10
C GLU A 135 -27.71 7.54 18.09
N HIS A 136 -27.47 6.35 17.56
CA HIS A 136 -27.00 5.22 18.39
C HIS A 136 -25.67 5.51 19.07
N GLN A 137 -24.75 6.16 18.37
CA GLN A 137 -23.42 6.49 18.90
C GLN A 137 -23.46 7.72 19.82
N ASN A 138 -24.42 8.64 19.60
CA ASN A 138 -24.53 9.93 20.28
C ASN A 138 -25.99 10.18 20.70
N PRO A 139 -26.58 9.41 21.64
CA PRO A 139 -28.02 9.42 21.89
C PRO A 139 -28.56 10.75 22.40
N GLU A 140 -27.77 11.54 23.12
CA GLU A 140 -28.18 12.83 23.68
C GLU A 140 -27.74 14.03 22.83
N HIS A 141 -27.27 13.80 21.62
CA HIS A 141 -26.73 14.87 20.79
C HIS A 141 -27.84 15.73 20.21
N ILE A 142 -27.69 17.06 20.29
CA ILE A 142 -28.69 18.03 19.82
C ILE A 142 -29.04 17.92 18.34
N TRP A 143 -28.12 17.33 17.53
CA TRP A 143 -28.33 17.15 16.08
C TRP A 143 -29.29 16.00 15.75
N ASN A 144 -29.70 15.20 16.71
CA ASN A 144 -30.67 14.13 16.48
C ASN A 144 -32.06 14.67 16.08
N SER A 145 -32.41 15.89 16.54
CA SER A 145 -33.70 16.51 16.33
C SER A 145 -33.77 17.55 15.21
N ILE A 146 -32.65 17.87 14.56
CA ILE A 146 -32.61 18.86 13.47
C ILE A 146 -32.91 18.27 12.11
N GLU A 147 -33.30 19.11 11.15
CA GLU A 147 -33.58 18.73 9.76
C GLU A 147 -32.34 18.25 9.03
N ASP A 148 -32.52 17.42 8.01
CA ASP A 148 -31.43 16.76 7.25
C ASP A 148 -30.44 17.78 6.66
N GLN A 149 -30.92 18.90 6.13
CA GLN A 149 -30.05 19.92 5.55
C GLN A 149 -29.18 20.59 6.60
N GLU A 150 -29.74 20.92 7.76
CA GLU A 150 -28.98 21.52 8.86
C GLU A 150 -28.02 20.49 9.49
N PHE A 151 -28.42 19.23 9.57
CA PHE A 151 -27.55 18.14 9.98
C PHE A 151 -26.34 18.03 9.07
N LEU A 152 -26.54 17.97 7.75
CA LEU A 152 -25.45 17.92 6.76
C LEU A 152 -24.57 19.16 6.81
N LYS A 153 -25.14 20.34 7.06
CA LYS A 153 -24.40 21.58 7.21
C LYS A 153 -23.47 21.54 8.42
N ASN A 154 -23.95 21.07 9.56
CA ASN A 154 -23.15 20.92 10.77
C ASN A 154 -22.04 19.87 10.61
N MET A 155 -22.28 18.83 9.81
CA MET A 155 -21.29 17.82 9.44
C MET A 155 -20.30 18.29 8.37
N GLY A 156 -20.51 19.46 7.76
CA GLY A 156 -19.68 19.97 6.68
C GLY A 156 -20.00 19.40 5.29
N GLY A 157 -21.12 18.67 5.16
CA GLY A 157 -21.60 18.11 3.88
C GLY A 157 -22.41 19.09 3.03
N TYR A 158 -22.84 20.22 3.63
CA TYR A 158 -23.58 21.30 2.99
C TYR A 158 -23.06 22.63 3.49
N ALA A 159 -22.95 23.66 2.64
CA ALA A 159 -22.48 24.96 3.10
C ALA A 159 -23.05 26.09 2.23
N ILE A 160 -22.96 27.32 2.75
CA ILE A 160 -23.40 28.53 2.08
C ILE A 160 -22.19 29.23 1.49
N ASP A 161 -22.22 29.51 0.20
CA ASP A 161 -21.28 30.40 -0.44
C ASP A 161 -21.55 31.84 0.08
N ARG A 162 -20.60 32.37 0.83
CA ARG A 162 -20.72 33.68 1.46
C ARG A 162 -20.73 34.84 0.44
N SER A 163 -20.19 34.61 -0.77
CA SER A 163 -20.15 35.62 -1.81
C SER A 163 -21.48 35.76 -2.56
N THR A 164 -22.17 34.63 -2.77
CA THR A 164 -23.43 34.58 -3.54
C THR A 164 -24.69 34.42 -2.67
N GLY A 165 -24.52 34.01 -1.40
CA GLY A 165 -25.61 33.64 -0.53
C GLY A 165 -26.29 32.31 -0.87
N LYS A 166 -25.86 31.61 -1.92
CA LYS A 166 -26.41 30.31 -2.31
C LYS A 166 -25.83 29.19 -1.48
N ALA A 167 -26.61 28.15 -1.29
CA ALA A 167 -26.22 27.00 -0.50
C ALA A 167 -26.14 25.74 -1.38
N TRP A 168 -25.03 25.00 -1.26
CA TRP A 168 -24.73 23.86 -2.08
C TRP A 168 -24.15 22.69 -1.27
N LEU A 169 -24.16 21.50 -1.82
CA LEU A 169 -23.40 20.38 -1.29
C LEU A 169 -21.90 20.67 -1.37
N THR A 170 -21.16 20.21 -0.38
CA THR A 170 -19.70 20.09 -0.49
C THR A 170 -19.34 18.79 -1.21
N ALA A 171 -18.10 18.68 -1.67
CA ALA A 171 -17.60 17.42 -2.22
C ALA A 171 -17.75 16.27 -1.20
N ALA A 172 -17.52 16.53 0.10
CA ALA A 172 -17.75 15.55 1.16
C ALA A 172 -19.20 15.07 1.23
N GLY A 173 -20.17 15.99 1.22
CA GLY A 173 -21.59 15.64 1.28
C GLY A 173 -22.04 14.79 0.11
N LEU A 174 -21.64 15.17 -1.11
CA LEU A 174 -21.97 14.41 -2.32
C LEU A 174 -21.30 13.03 -2.31
N LEU A 175 -20.01 12.94 -1.97
CA LEU A 175 -19.27 11.66 -1.93
C LEU A 175 -19.83 10.71 -0.87
N MET A 176 -20.20 11.22 0.30
CA MET A 176 -20.70 10.42 1.42
C MET A 176 -22.13 9.92 1.20
N PHE A 177 -23.02 10.77 0.68
CA PHE A 177 -24.45 10.50 0.69
C PHE A 177 -25.12 10.72 -0.66
N GLY A 178 -24.37 11.07 -1.71
CA GLY A 178 -24.94 11.37 -3.01
C GLY A 178 -25.57 10.16 -3.68
N LYS A 179 -26.52 10.43 -4.58
CA LYS A 179 -26.99 9.47 -5.55
C LYS A 179 -25.85 9.14 -6.52
N GLY A 180 -25.71 7.88 -6.90
CA GLY A 180 -24.63 7.43 -7.75
C GLY A 180 -24.56 8.15 -9.10
N ILE A 181 -25.68 8.61 -9.64
CA ILE A 181 -25.69 9.42 -10.87
C ILE A 181 -25.02 10.78 -10.64
N ALA A 182 -25.40 11.50 -9.59
CA ALA A 182 -24.83 12.81 -9.24
C ALA A 182 -23.34 12.72 -8.90
N ILE A 183 -22.92 11.64 -8.23
CA ILE A 183 -21.50 11.39 -7.98
C ILE A 183 -20.74 11.21 -9.31
N ARG A 184 -21.23 10.41 -10.24
CA ARG A 184 -20.58 10.18 -11.54
C ARG A 184 -20.55 11.41 -12.44
N GLU A 185 -21.55 12.28 -12.36
CA GLU A 185 -21.55 13.55 -13.10
C GLU A 185 -20.44 14.49 -12.62
N ARG A 186 -20.10 14.47 -11.33
CA ARG A 186 -19.07 15.35 -10.77
C ARG A 186 -17.70 14.69 -10.66
N PHE A 187 -17.67 13.38 -10.41
CA PHE A 187 -16.50 12.55 -10.16
C PHE A 187 -16.57 11.30 -11.05
N ASP A 188 -16.52 11.49 -12.35
CA ASP A 188 -16.69 10.46 -13.39
C ASP A 188 -15.65 9.32 -13.30
N ASN A 189 -14.51 9.60 -12.69
CA ASN A 189 -13.40 8.65 -12.56
C ASN A 189 -13.42 7.82 -11.26
N ILE A 190 -14.39 8.05 -10.36
CA ILE A 190 -14.47 7.29 -9.10
C ILE A 190 -15.03 5.89 -9.36
N ARG A 191 -14.25 4.89 -8.96
CA ARG A 191 -14.68 3.49 -8.92
C ARG A 191 -14.40 2.93 -7.53
N MET A 192 -15.30 2.04 -7.08
CA MET A 192 -15.18 1.36 -5.79
C MET A 192 -15.44 -0.12 -6.01
N ASP A 193 -14.42 -0.94 -5.72
CA ASP A 193 -14.45 -2.39 -5.90
C ASP A 193 -14.02 -3.12 -4.63
N TYR A 194 -14.78 -4.11 -4.22
CA TYR A 194 -14.39 -5.13 -3.26
C TYR A 194 -14.37 -6.49 -3.95
N ILE A 195 -13.32 -7.27 -3.72
CA ILE A 195 -13.12 -8.59 -4.28
C ILE A 195 -12.69 -9.54 -3.15
N ASP A 196 -13.40 -10.64 -2.98
CA ASP A 196 -13.00 -11.73 -2.08
C ASP A 196 -12.40 -12.86 -2.91
N GLU A 197 -11.11 -13.08 -2.75
CA GLU A 197 -10.34 -14.14 -3.39
C GLU A 197 -10.03 -15.28 -2.42
N SER A 198 -10.69 -15.31 -1.25
CA SER A 198 -10.52 -16.39 -0.29
C SER A 198 -11.33 -17.64 -0.68
N ASN A 199 -10.78 -18.81 -0.34
CA ASN A 199 -11.41 -20.11 -0.57
C ASN A 199 -11.88 -20.33 -2.02
N LEU A 200 -11.06 -19.95 -3.00
CA LEU A 200 -11.42 -20.07 -4.41
C LEU A 200 -11.58 -21.52 -4.83
N SER A 201 -12.72 -21.83 -5.46
CA SER A 201 -12.88 -23.08 -6.21
C SER A 201 -12.07 -23.04 -7.50
N SER A 202 -11.69 -24.21 -8.01
CA SER A 202 -10.90 -24.34 -9.25
C SER A 202 -11.57 -23.58 -10.41
N GLY A 203 -10.84 -22.59 -10.98
CA GLY A 203 -11.30 -21.77 -12.10
C GLY A 203 -12.11 -20.52 -11.72
N ALA A 204 -12.46 -20.33 -10.45
CA ALA A 204 -13.11 -19.11 -9.99
C ALA A 204 -12.09 -17.96 -9.87
N ARG A 205 -12.52 -16.74 -10.21
CA ARG A 205 -11.71 -15.52 -10.05
C ARG A 205 -11.94 -14.82 -8.72
N TRP A 206 -13.11 -15.02 -8.12
CA TRP A 206 -13.52 -14.49 -6.81
C TRP A 206 -14.59 -15.37 -6.21
N SER A 207 -14.69 -15.39 -4.90
CA SER A 207 -15.77 -16.03 -4.14
C SER A 207 -16.92 -15.05 -3.85
N ASP A 208 -16.60 -13.75 -3.71
CA ASP A 208 -17.58 -12.67 -3.51
C ASP A 208 -17.05 -11.38 -4.15
N ARG A 209 -17.93 -10.52 -4.60
CA ARG A 209 -17.57 -9.23 -5.20
C ARG A 209 -18.65 -8.19 -4.93
N LEU A 210 -18.24 -6.96 -4.64
CA LEU A 210 -19.09 -5.78 -4.66
C LEU A 210 -18.49 -4.76 -5.63
N THR A 211 -19.21 -4.49 -6.71
CA THR A 211 -18.93 -3.40 -7.64
C THR A 211 -20.24 -2.69 -7.93
N TYR A 212 -20.16 -1.52 -8.57
CA TYR A 212 -21.38 -0.84 -8.97
C TYR A 212 -22.11 -1.62 -10.06
N ASP A 213 -23.35 -2.01 -9.77
CA ASP A 213 -24.24 -2.78 -10.65
C ASP A 213 -25.62 -2.10 -10.86
N GLY A 214 -25.80 -0.89 -10.33
CA GLY A 214 -27.06 -0.16 -10.38
C GLY A 214 -28.09 -0.55 -9.31
N GLN A 215 -27.80 -1.56 -8.46
CA GLN A 215 -28.73 -2.03 -7.42
C GLN A 215 -28.53 -1.27 -6.09
N TRP A 216 -27.54 -0.41 -6.00
CA TRP A 216 -27.24 0.38 -4.81
C TRP A 216 -26.63 1.72 -5.19
N GLU A 217 -26.84 2.72 -4.36
CA GLU A 217 -26.18 4.02 -4.52
C GLU A 217 -24.73 3.92 -4.09
N ASN A 218 -23.81 4.08 -5.06
CA ASN A 218 -22.39 3.89 -4.86
C ASN A 218 -21.69 5.12 -4.26
N ASN A 219 -22.20 5.58 -3.12
CA ASN A 219 -21.54 6.56 -2.27
C ASN A 219 -20.61 5.88 -1.25
N LEU A 220 -19.73 6.67 -0.62
CA LEU A 220 -18.71 6.16 0.29
C LEU A 220 -19.31 5.49 1.54
N TYR A 221 -20.38 6.05 2.09
CA TYR A 221 -21.04 5.48 3.26
C TYR A 221 -21.59 4.08 2.96
N ASN A 222 -22.30 3.91 1.86
CA ASN A 222 -22.84 2.62 1.45
C ASN A 222 -21.72 1.62 1.12
N PHE A 223 -20.66 2.06 0.46
CA PHE A 223 -19.53 1.19 0.17
C PHE A 223 -18.90 0.64 1.46
N VAL A 224 -18.52 1.51 2.39
CA VAL A 224 -17.93 1.11 3.68
C VAL A 224 -18.89 0.20 4.46
N ARG A 225 -20.16 0.56 4.57
CA ARG A 225 -21.17 -0.22 5.30
C ARG A 225 -21.38 -1.62 4.73
N ARG A 226 -21.33 -1.77 3.40
CA ARG A 226 -21.53 -3.06 2.73
C ARG A 226 -20.33 -3.98 2.82
N ILE A 227 -19.11 -3.44 2.76
CA ILE A 227 -17.91 -4.28 2.76
C ILE A 227 -17.39 -4.59 4.16
N MET A 228 -17.61 -3.74 5.16
CA MET A 228 -17.13 -3.95 6.52
C MET A 228 -17.52 -5.32 7.10
N PRO A 229 -18.80 -5.75 7.07
CA PRO A 229 -19.19 -7.07 7.56
C PRO A 229 -18.49 -8.22 6.80
N LYS A 230 -18.26 -8.04 5.48
CA LYS A 230 -17.60 -9.05 4.63
C LYS A 230 -16.13 -9.20 4.98
N LEU A 231 -15.44 -8.10 5.29
CA LEU A 231 -14.03 -8.10 5.68
C LEU A 231 -13.78 -8.85 6.99
N VAL A 232 -14.64 -8.64 7.98
CA VAL A 232 -14.45 -9.19 9.32
C VAL A 232 -15.15 -10.54 9.57
N ARG A 233 -15.89 -11.06 8.60
CA ARG A 233 -16.71 -12.27 8.73
C ARG A 233 -15.93 -13.47 9.26
N ASP A 234 -14.73 -13.69 8.74
CA ASP A 234 -13.93 -14.89 9.02
C ASP A 234 -12.84 -14.64 10.08
N ILE A 235 -12.83 -13.44 10.68
CA ILE A 235 -11.90 -13.11 11.75
C ILE A 235 -12.38 -13.78 13.03
N LYS A 236 -11.48 -14.53 13.68
CA LYS A 236 -11.77 -15.20 14.96
C LYS A 236 -12.20 -14.19 16.03
N ARG A 237 -13.33 -14.45 16.65
CA ARG A 237 -13.85 -13.66 17.78
C ARG A 237 -13.70 -14.49 19.05
N PRO A 238 -12.59 -14.32 19.80
CA PRO A 238 -12.46 -15.00 21.08
C PRO A 238 -13.57 -14.50 22.02
N PHE A 239 -14.11 -15.40 22.83
CA PHE A 239 -15.08 -15.02 23.83
C PHE A 239 -14.37 -14.20 24.93
N GLN A 240 -14.62 -12.91 24.94
CA GLN A 240 -14.11 -11.99 25.96
C GLN A 240 -15.27 -11.22 26.57
N LEU A 241 -15.25 -11.08 27.90
CA LEU A 241 -16.21 -10.30 28.67
C LEU A 241 -15.51 -9.09 29.28
N ASN A 242 -16.12 -7.92 29.14
CA ASN A 242 -15.81 -6.76 29.97
C ASN A 242 -16.98 -6.54 30.94
N GLY A 243 -16.82 -7.01 32.16
CA GLY A 243 -17.93 -7.13 33.09
C GLY A 243 -18.97 -8.15 32.57
N MET A 244 -20.21 -7.72 32.38
CA MET A 244 -21.30 -8.52 31.81
C MET A 244 -21.50 -8.33 30.29
N VAL A 245 -20.71 -7.48 29.66
CA VAL A 245 -20.83 -7.18 28.23
C VAL A 245 -19.82 -7.98 27.44
N ARG A 246 -20.28 -8.70 26.41
CA ARG A 246 -19.43 -9.39 25.47
C ARG A 246 -18.70 -8.39 24.59
N ILE A 247 -17.39 -8.53 24.49
CA ILE A 247 -16.58 -7.77 23.52
C ILE A 247 -16.51 -8.60 22.24
N ASP A 248 -17.19 -8.12 21.21
CA ASP A 248 -17.19 -8.75 19.88
C ASP A 248 -16.06 -8.25 18.97
N ASP A 249 -15.50 -7.08 19.26
CA ASP A 249 -14.45 -6.44 18.46
C ASP A 249 -13.05 -6.69 19.05
N THR A 250 -12.24 -7.49 18.37
CA THR A 250 -10.81 -7.65 18.68
C THR A 250 -9.99 -6.47 18.15
N MET A 251 -8.73 -6.39 18.55
CA MET A 251 -7.78 -5.41 18.00
C MET A 251 -7.67 -5.52 16.46
N VAL A 252 -7.75 -6.74 15.91
CA VAL A 252 -7.73 -6.99 14.47
C VAL A 252 -8.97 -6.40 13.78
N HIS A 253 -10.17 -6.57 14.36
CA HIS A 253 -11.39 -5.96 13.82
C HIS A 253 -11.26 -4.44 13.74
N LYS A 254 -10.77 -3.81 14.81
CA LYS A 254 -10.52 -2.36 14.86
C LYS A 254 -9.48 -1.92 13.82
N ALA A 255 -8.40 -2.66 13.68
CA ALA A 255 -7.33 -2.37 12.73
C ALA A 255 -7.79 -2.48 11.26
N ILE A 256 -8.62 -3.49 10.92
CA ILE A 256 -9.19 -3.61 9.56
C ILE A 256 -10.14 -2.44 9.28
N ARG A 257 -10.96 -2.05 10.26
CA ARG A 257 -11.85 -0.88 10.18
C ARG A 257 -11.03 0.39 9.93
N GLU A 258 -9.98 0.59 10.71
CA GLU A 258 -9.07 1.72 10.58
C GLU A 258 -8.41 1.75 9.19
N ALA A 259 -7.93 0.61 8.68
CA ALA A 259 -7.35 0.51 7.35
C ALA A 259 -8.34 0.91 6.25
N LEU A 260 -9.59 0.45 6.34
CA LEU A 260 -10.64 0.81 5.39
C LEU A 260 -10.97 2.31 5.43
N ILE A 261 -11.12 2.87 6.62
CA ILE A 261 -11.42 4.31 6.77
C ILE A 261 -10.24 5.14 6.28
N ASN A 262 -8.99 4.76 6.60
CA ASN A 262 -7.79 5.45 6.11
C ASN A 262 -7.71 5.43 4.57
N MET A 263 -8.04 4.32 3.92
CA MET A 263 -8.13 4.25 2.46
C MET A 263 -9.10 5.32 1.92
N VAL A 264 -10.26 5.49 2.53
CA VAL A 264 -11.30 6.45 2.10
C VAL A 264 -10.87 7.89 2.38
N ILE A 265 -10.41 8.21 3.59
CA ILE A 265 -10.10 9.61 3.98
C ILE A 265 -8.81 10.15 3.35
N HIS A 266 -7.91 9.28 2.89
CA HIS A 266 -6.67 9.68 2.23
C HIS A 266 -6.74 9.61 0.69
N SER A 267 -7.84 9.15 0.13
CA SER A 267 -8.05 9.06 -1.32
C SER A 267 -8.10 10.44 -1.99
N ASP A 268 -7.48 10.58 -3.15
CA ASP A 268 -7.67 11.74 -4.04
C ASP A 268 -8.81 11.44 -5.03
N TYR A 269 -9.98 11.99 -4.77
CA TYR A 269 -11.18 11.81 -5.58
C TYR A 269 -11.19 12.64 -6.87
N LEU A 270 -10.17 13.46 -7.10
CA LEU A 270 -10.05 14.33 -8.28
C LEU A 270 -9.14 13.76 -9.37
N ILE A 271 -8.53 12.60 -9.12
CA ILE A 271 -7.73 11.88 -10.11
C ILE A 271 -8.38 10.55 -10.47
N THR A 272 -8.02 10.05 -11.64
CA THR A 272 -8.49 8.72 -12.08
C THR A 272 -7.91 7.63 -11.20
N GLY A 273 -8.78 6.76 -10.67
CA GLY A 273 -8.32 5.64 -9.85
C GLY A 273 -9.47 4.82 -9.28
N VAL A 274 -9.11 3.76 -8.59
CA VAL A 274 -10.06 2.82 -7.99
C VAL A 274 -9.79 2.70 -6.49
N LEU A 275 -10.83 2.92 -5.67
CA LEU A 275 -10.82 2.44 -4.30
C LEU A 275 -11.04 0.93 -4.37
N LYS A 276 -10.00 0.16 -4.11
CA LYS A 276 -10.06 -1.29 -4.25
C LYS A 276 -9.69 -1.96 -2.94
N VAL A 277 -10.54 -2.89 -2.52
CA VAL A 277 -10.28 -3.76 -1.39
C VAL A 277 -10.29 -5.19 -1.88
N ILE A 278 -9.19 -5.90 -1.65
CA ILE A 278 -9.09 -7.34 -1.92
C ILE A 278 -8.92 -8.06 -0.59
N LYS A 279 -9.75 -9.07 -0.36
CA LYS A 279 -9.60 -10.05 0.70
C LYS A 279 -9.11 -11.35 0.10
N SER A 280 -8.17 -12.01 0.73
CA SER A 280 -7.63 -13.31 0.29
C SER A 280 -7.29 -14.19 1.50
N ASP A 281 -6.95 -15.45 1.26
CA ASP A 281 -6.47 -16.35 2.32
C ASP A 281 -5.19 -15.87 3.01
N LYS A 282 -4.43 -14.98 2.35
CA LYS A 282 -3.18 -14.42 2.87
C LYS A 282 -3.34 -13.06 3.57
N GLY A 283 -4.52 -12.45 3.52
CA GLY A 283 -4.78 -11.15 4.14
C GLY A 283 -5.58 -10.19 3.28
N PHE A 284 -5.34 -8.91 3.47
CA PHE A 284 -6.10 -7.82 2.86
C PHE A 284 -5.20 -6.87 2.08
N LEU A 285 -5.71 -6.35 0.98
CA LEU A 285 -5.13 -5.22 0.25
C LEU A 285 -6.14 -4.09 0.20
N PHE A 286 -5.75 -2.93 0.70
CA PHE A 286 -6.47 -1.67 0.57
C PHE A 286 -5.70 -0.78 -0.39
N SER A 287 -6.37 -0.28 -1.42
CA SER A 287 -5.72 0.52 -2.45
C SER A 287 -6.59 1.73 -2.80
N ASN A 288 -5.98 2.91 -2.84
CA ASN A 288 -6.65 4.16 -3.17
C ASN A 288 -5.82 5.06 -4.08
N PRO A 289 -6.47 5.87 -4.93
CA PRO A 289 -5.78 6.88 -5.73
C PRO A 289 -5.19 7.99 -4.86
N GLY A 290 -4.05 8.53 -5.29
CA GLY A 290 -3.34 9.63 -4.64
C GLY A 290 -1.91 9.30 -4.26
N HIS A 291 -1.31 10.21 -3.51
CA HIS A 291 0.05 10.10 -2.98
C HIS A 291 0.05 10.25 -1.46
N LEU A 292 1.04 9.66 -0.81
CA LEU A 292 1.23 9.87 0.63
C LEU A 292 1.64 11.33 0.90
N LYS A 293 0.88 12.02 1.75
CA LYS A 293 1.22 13.38 2.20
C LYS A 293 2.42 13.38 3.15
N LEU A 294 2.53 12.35 3.99
CA LEU A 294 3.63 12.12 4.92
C LEU A 294 4.61 11.06 4.39
N PRO A 295 5.88 11.11 4.78
CA PRO A 295 6.81 10.00 4.59
C PRO A 295 6.28 8.72 5.25
N VAL A 296 6.57 7.56 4.64
CA VAL A 296 6.17 6.26 5.20
C VAL A 296 6.67 6.07 6.63
N ARG A 297 7.91 6.49 6.91
CA ARG A 297 8.49 6.43 8.25
C ARG A 297 7.63 7.14 9.29
N ASP A 298 7.22 8.38 9.02
CA ASP A 298 6.41 9.19 9.96
C ASP A 298 5.04 8.57 10.20
N ILE A 299 4.47 7.88 9.17
CA ILE A 299 3.21 7.15 9.30
C ILE A 299 3.37 5.95 10.24
N TYR A 300 4.49 5.22 10.13
CA TYR A 300 4.79 4.07 10.99
C TYR A 300 5.08 4.49 12.44
N GLU A 301 5.77 5.61 12.64
CA GLU A 301 6.05 6.18 13.96
C GLU A 301 4.78 6.75 14.61
N GLY A 302 3.83 7.23 13.81
CA GLY A 302 2.56 7.80 14.28
C GLY A 302 2.68 9.22 14.84
N GLY A 303 1.64 9.68 15.54
CA GLY A 303 1.61 11.03 16.14
C GLY A 303 1.19 12.15 15.17
N HIS A 304 1.15 11.88 13.88
CA HIS A 304 0.73 12.83 12.85
C HIS A 304 -0.40 12.26 12.00
N SER A 305 -1.44 13.05 11.78
CA SER A 305 -2.53 12.71 10.86
C SER A 305 -2.81 13.90 9.94
N LEU A 306 -2.75 13.65 8.64
CA LEU A 306 -3.01 14.65 7.60
C LEU A 306 -4.03 14.08 6.61
N ALA A 307 -5.28 14.00 7.03
CA ALA A 307 -6.35 13.55 6.15
C ALA A 307 -6.43 14.45 4.90
N ARG A 308 -6.57 13.85 3.72
CA ARG A 308 -6.87 14.58 2.49
C ARG A 308 -8.30 15.07 2.50
N ASN A 309 -9.20 14.31 3.14
CA ASN A 309 -10.63 14.57 3.20
C ASN A 309 -11.10 14.69 4.66
N PRO A 310 -10.81 15.81 5.36
CA PRO A 310 -11.06 15.95 6.79
C PRO A 310 -12.56 16.00 7.15
N ARG A 311 -13.44 16.42 6.24
CA ARG A 311 -14.89 16.38 6.48
C ARG A 311 -15.42 14.96 6.43
N ILE A 312 -15.00 14.18 5.44
CA ILE A 312 -15.30 12.74 5.36
C ILE A 312 -14.80 12.02 6.61
N GLN A 313 -13.57 12.34 7.06
CA GLN A 313 -13.04 11.81 8.32
C GLN A 313 -13.96 12.14 9.51
N THR A 314 -14.40 13.39 9.63
CA THR A 314 -15.30 13.80 10.69
C THR A 314 -16.62 13.04 10.63
N MET A 315 -17.19 12.84 9.43
CA MET A 315 -18.43 12.09 9.26
C MET A 315 -18.28 10.63 9.73
N PHE A 316 -17.21 9.92 9.36
CA PHE A 316 -16.97 8.56 9.82
C PHE A 316 -16.73 8.50 11.34
N ARG A 317 -15.96 9.44 11.89
CA ARG A 317 -15.73 9.53 13.33
C ARG A 317 -17.01 9.70 14.15
N MET A 318 -17.94 10.52 13.67
CA MET A 318 -19.20 10.78 14.37
C MET A 318 -20.11 9.56 14.49
N ILE A 319 -19.89 8.53 13.69
CA ILE A 319 -20.56 7.23 13.80
C ILE A 319 -19.66 6.14 14.39
N GLY A 320 -18.54 6.53 15.06
CA GLY A 320 -17.64 5.59 15.71
C GLY A 320 -16.73 4.80 14.76
N LEU A 321 -16.58 5.27 13.53
CA LEU A 321 -15.68 4.70 12.55
C LEU A 321 -14.47 5.63 12.34
N GLY A 322 -13.33 5.24 12.88
CA GLY A 322 -12.08 6.00 12.85
C GLY A 322 -11.78 6.74 14.15
N ASP A 323 -10.55 6.60 14.62
CA ASP A 323 -10.05 7.26 15.81
C ASP A 323 -9.43 8.63 15.50
N ASN A 324 -9.24 9.43 16.55
CA ASN A 324 -8.58 10.73 16.44
C ASN A 324 -7.07 10.61 16.51
N ILE A 325 -6.38 11.42 15.70
CA ILE A 325 -5.01 11.90 15.89
C ILE A 325 -3.93 10.80 15.83
N GLY A 326 -3.57 10.35 14.62
CA GLY A 326 -2.25 9.72 14.36
C GLY A 326 -1.95 8.40 15.06
N SER A 327 -2.92 7.84 15.79
CA SER A 327 -2.81 6.53 16.45
C SER A 327 -3.23 5.37 15.55
N GLY A 328 -3.89 5.64 14.42
CA GLY A 328 -4.52 4.64 13.56
C GLY A 328 -3.53 3.63 12.99
N PHE A 329 -2.45 4.09 12.34
CA PHE A 329 -1.49 3.17 11.75
C PHE A 329 -0.66 2.41 12.79
N PRO A 330 -0.13 3.03 13.86
CA PRO A 330 0.47 2.30 14.98
C PRO A 330 -0.46 1.27 15.64
N ALA A 331 -1.77 1.55 15.73
CA ALA A 331 -2.73 0.58 16.24
C ALA A 331 -2.87 -0.64 15.32
N ILE A 332 -2.82 -0.44 13.99
CA ILE A 332 -2.75 -1.53 13.01
C ILE A 332 -1.48 -2.36 13.22
N LEU A 333 -0.31 -1.71 13.36
CA LEU A 333 0.96 -2.39 13.58
C LEU A 333 0.93 -3.23 14.86
N ASN A 334 0.42 -2.68 15.95
CA ASN A 334 0.31 -3.36 17.23
C ASN A 334 -0.64 -4.57 17.16
N ALA A 335 -1.80 -4.43 16.52
CA ALA A 335 -2.73 -5.54 16.33
C ALA A 335 -2.09 -6.70 15.56
N TRP A 336 -1.33 -6.40 14.49
CA TRP A 336 -0.62 -7.42 13.71
C TRP A 336 0.53 -8.06 14.47
N ALA A 337 1.29 -7.29 15.24
CA ALA A 337 2.37 -7.79 16.07
C ALA A 337 1.84 -8.75 17.18
N THR A 338 0.69 -8.43 17.77
CA THR A 338 0.06 -9.27 18.80
C THR A 338 -0.34 -10.64 18.26
N GLU A 339 -0.77 -10.72 17.00
CA GLU A 339 -1.11 -11.99 16.33
C GLU A 339 0.12 -12.70 15.74
N ASN A 340 1.32 -12.17 15.90
CA ASN A 340 2.57 -12.65 15.28
C ASN A 340 2.46 -12.77 13.74
N TRP A 341 1.68 -11.91 13.11
CA TRP A 341 1.56 -11.84 11.65
C TRP A 341 2.65 -10.99 11.03
N ARG A 342 2.83 -11.17 9.72
CA ARG A 342 3.78 -10.34 8.94
C ARG A 342 3.42 -8.87 9.04
N LYS A 343 4.43 -8.05 9.28
CA LYS A 343 4.26 -6.59 9.43
C LYS A 343 3.53 -6.00 8.23
N PRO A 344 2.52 -5.16 8.45
CA PRO A 344 1.82 -4.42 7.40
C PRO A 344 2.78 -3.72 6.43
N ASP A 345 2.43 -3.68 5.15
CA ASP A 345 3.24 -3.04 4.10
C ASP A 345 2.45 -1.88 3.48
N LEU A 346 2.95 -0.67 3.71
CA LEU A 346 2.43 0.55 3.10
C LEU A 346 3.37 1.01 1.99
N SER A 347 2.87 1.01 0.78
CA SER A 347 3.64 1.36 -0.42
C SER A 347 2.91 2.37 -1.30
N GLN A 348 3.66 3.06 -2.15
CA GLN A 348 3.13 3.99 -3.13
C GLN A 348 3.64 3.61 -4.51
N ASN A 349 2.72 3.44 -5.45
CA ASN A 349 3.04 3.29 -6.87
C ASN A 349 2.95 4.66 -7.54
N GLU A 350 4.10 5.27 -7.81
CA GLU A 350 4.17 6.61 -8.40
C GLU A 350 3.65 6.65 -9.84
N ASN A 351 3.81 5.57 -10.61
CA ASN A 351 3.35 5.52 -12.00
C ASN A 351 1.83 5.42 -12.12
N LEU A 352 1.20 4.77 -11.15
CA LEU A 352 -0.25 4.60 -11.10
C LEU A 352 -0.93 5.63 -10.21
N HIS A 353 -0.18 6.51 -9.56
CA HIS A 353 -0.67 7.46 -8.55
C HIS A 353 -1.55 6.78 -7.51
N GLN A 354 -1.06 5.68 -6.95
CA GLN A 354 -1.83 4.79 -6.09
C GLN A 354 -1.08 4.46 -4.81
N VAL A 355 -1.78 4.47 -3.68
CA VAL A 355 -1.29 4.03 -2.38
C VAL A 355 -1.87 2.65 -2.09
N GLU A 356 -1.05 1.73 -1.62
CA GLU A 356 -1.44 0.37 -1.25
C GLU A 356 -1.03 0.06 0.18
N LEU A 357 -1.97 -0.44 0.97
CA LEU A 357 -1.74 -1.01 2.28
C LEU A 357 -2.06 -2.50 2.24
N ARG A 358 -1.05 -3.34 2.48
CA ARG A 358 -1.19 -4.80 2.58
C ARG A 358 -1.14 -5.22 4.04
N LEU A 359 -2.16 -5.92 4.48
CA LEU A 359 -2.29 -6.49 5.81
C LEU A 359 -2.26 -8.02 5.70
N TRP A 360 -1.09 -8.61 6.01
CA TRP A 360 -0.87 -10.05 5.90
C TRP A 360 -1.40 -10.77 7.13
N THR A 361 -2.30 -11.74 6.98
CA THR A 361 -2.82 -12.60 8.05
C THR A 361 -2.10 -13.94 8.12
N ILE A 362 -0.85 -13.97 7.72
CA ILE A 362 0.04 -15.11 7.76
C ILE A 362 1.22 -14.82 8.69
N SER A 363 1.74 -15.86 9.34
CA SER A 363 2.91 -15.71 10.21
C SER A 363 4.12 -15.20 9.43
N LEU A 364 5.07 -14.62 10.15
CA LEU A 364 6.32 -14.12 9.54
C LEU A 364 7.04 -15.22 8.78
N MET A 365 7.00 -16.46 9.31
CA MET A 365 7.63 -17.64 8.74
C MET A 365 6.71 -18.85 8.92
N PRO A 366 5.74 -19.07 8.03
CA PRO A 366 4.89 -20.25 8.06
C PRO A 366 5.71 -21.54 7.95
N GLU A 367 5.27 -22.61 8.58
CA GLU A 367 5.95 -23.91 8.55
C GLU A 367 6.14 -24.43 7.10
N GLU A 368 5.08 -24.36 6.31
CA GLU A 368 5.11 -24.72 4.88
C GLU A 368 6.18 -23.94 4.07
N CYS A 369 6.38 -22.66 4.41
CA CYS A 369 7.43 -21.84 3.79
C CYS A 369 8.81 -22.34 4.18
N SER A 370 9.03 -22.64 5.47
CA SER A 370 10.30 -23.15 5.96
C SER A 370 10.63 -24.51 5.34
N GLU A 371 9.65 -25.40 5.25
CA GLU A 371 9.80 -26.70 4.61
C GLU A 371 10.10 -26.58 3.11
N TYR A 372 9.42 -25.65 2.41
CA TYR A 372 9.69 -25.39 1.00
C TYR A 372 11.13 -24.92 0.78
N LEU A 373 11.59 -23.94 1.57
CA LEU A 373 12.94 -23.37 1.45
C LEU A 373 14.01 -24.41 1.81
N GLN A 374 13.74 -25.27 2.81
CA GLN A 374 14.65 -26.35 3.17
C GLN A 374 14.74 -27.41 2.05
N ARG A 375 13.63 -27.71 1.38
CA ARG A 375 13.66 -28.61 0.20
C ARG A 375 14.39 -27.99 -0.98
N LEU A 376 14.22 -26.66 -1.21
CA LEU A 376 14.85 -25.98 -2.34
C LEU A 376 16.37 -25.82 -2.14
N PHE A 377 16.82 -25.43 -0.95
CA PHE A 377 18.20 -25.06 -0.66
C PHE A 377 18.98 -26.09 0.18
N GLY A 378 18.30 -27.15 0.64
CA GLY A 378 18.92 -28.25 1.37
C GLY A 378 19.61 -27.81 2.67
N SER A 379 20.78 -28.38 2.92
CA SER A 379 21.59 -28.10 4.12
C SER A 379 22.10 -26.67 4.19
N THR A 380 22.25 -25.98 3.06
CA THR A 380 22.67 -24.57 3.01
C THR A 380 21.66 -23.68 3.72
N TYR A 381 20.36 -23.96 3.61
CA TYR A 381 19.30 -23.21 4.31
C TYR A 381 19.42 -23.31 5.84
N LEU A 382 19.80 -24.46 6.36
CA LEU A 382 19.96 -24.69 7.80
C LEU A 382 21.18 -23.97 8.40
N GLN A 383 22.16 -23.60 7.56
CA GLN A 383 23.33 -22.84 7.97
C GLN A 383 23.12 -21.33 7.96
N LEU A 384 21.99 -20.87 7.42
CA LEU A 384 21.65 -19.44 7.36
C LEU A 384 21.29 -18.93 8.77
N ASN A 385 21.66 -17.67 9.02
CA ASN A 385 21.17 -16.99 10.20
C ASN A 385 19.65 -16.67 10.07
N ARG A 386 19.06 -16.20 11.17
CA ARG A 386 17.61 -15.91 11.25
C ARG A 386 17.18 -14.83 10.24
N GLU A 387 17.97 -13.79 10.07
CA GLU A 387 17.71 -12.68 9.16
C GLU A 387 17.71 -13.15 7.70
N GLU A 388 18.69 -13.95 7.30
CA GLU A 388 18.79 -14.55 5.96
C GLU A 388 17.59 -15.46 5.67
N GLN A 389 17.17 -16.28 6.64
CA GLN A 389 15.98 -17.13 6.51
C GLN A 389 14.69 -16.29 6.33
N ILE A 390 14.53 -15.20 7.09
CA ILE A 390 13.40 -14.28 6.96
C ILE A 390 13.40 -13.58 5.59
N ILE A 391 14.56 -13.20 5.06
CA ILE A 391 14.69 -12.61 3.73
C ILE A 391 14.18 -13.59 2.66
N LEU A 392 14.65 -14.84 2.69
CA LEU A 392 14.22 -15.87 1.74
C LEU A 392 12.73 -16.19 1.89
N GLY A 393 12.25 -16.31 3.14
CA GLY A 393 10.82 -16.51 3.41
C GLY A 393 9.97 -15.35 2.91
N THR A 394 10.45 -14.12 3.05
CA THR A 394 9.76 -12.94 2.52
C THR A 394 9.73 -12.97 0.99
N ALA A 395 10.86 -13.27 0.35
CA ALA A 395 10.93 -13.37 -1.11
C ALA A 395 10.00 -14.47 -1.67
N TYR A 396 9.83 -15.57 -0.93
CA TYR A 396 8.88 -16.64 -1.29
C TYR A 396 7.42 -16.19 -1.15
N LEU A 397 7.06 -15.69 0.03
CA LEU A 397 5.67 -15.38 0.39
C LEU A 397 5.12 -14.16 -0.37
N GLU A 398 5.95 -13.16 -0.62
CA GLU A 398 5.57 -11.91 -1.28
C GLU A 398 5.94 -11.91 -2.78
N ASN A 399 6.46 -13.03 -3.29
CA ASN A 399 6.90 -13.20 -4.68
C ASN A 399 7.89 -12.12 -5.12
N GLY A 400 8.93 -11.94 -4.31
CA GLY A 400 9.98 -10.95 -4.47
C GLY A 400 10.03 -9.97 -3.30
N VAL A 401 11.21 -9.37 -3.08
CA VAL A 401 11.46 -8.48 -1.96
C VAL A 401 12.37 -7.32 -2.35
N THR A 402 12.22 -6.19 -1.67
CA THR A 402 13.07 -5.01 -1.82
C THR A 402 13.79 -4.71 -0.50
N ASN A 403 14.90 -3.97 -0.57
CA ASN A 403 15.61 -3.51 0.62
C ASN A 403 14.68 -2.72 1.56
N SER A 404 13.89 -1.80 1.02
CA SER A 404 12.93 -1.00 1.79
C SER A 404 11.90 -1.85 2.54
N ARG A 405 11.39 -2.91 1.90
CA ARG A 405 10.47 -3.85 2.56
C ARG A 405 11.16 -4.57 3.72
N LEU A 406 12.38 -5.04 3.52
CA LEU A 406 13.15 -5.73 4.57
C LEU A 406 13.51 -4.82 5.75
N GLN A 407 13.77 -3.53 5.52
CA GLN A 407 13.93 -2.57 6.62
C GLN A 407 12.72 -2.55 7.54
N SER A 408 11.52 -2.60 6.97
CA SER A 408 10.28 -2.61 7.76
C SER A 408 10.05 -3.92 8.53
N ILE A 409 10.66 -5.05 8.13
CA ILE A 409 10.49 -6.36 8.74
C ILE A 409 11.59 -6.66 9.76
N LEU A 410 12.86 -6.41 9.39
CA LEU A 410 14.03 -6.78 10.18
C LEU A 410 14.51 -5.70 11.15
N GLU A 411 14.03 -4.47 10.98
CA GLU A 411 14.44 -3.29 11.78
C GLU A 411 15.95 -3.01 11.72
N LEU A 412 16.60 -3.41 10.61
CA LEU A 412 18.01 -3.21 10.33
C LEU A 412 18.23 -1.99 9.44
N HIS A 413 19.44 -1.44 9.48
CA HIS A 413 19.81 -0.36 8.58
C HIS A 413 19.89 -0.83 7.11
N SER A 414 19.57 0.05 6.16
CA SER A 414 19.55 -0.25 4.72
C SER A 414 20.85 -0.86 4.20
N VAL A 415 21.99 -0.45 4.74
CA VAL A 415 23.32 -0.94 4.36
C VAL A 415 23.50 -2.40 4.78
N ASP A 416 23.11 -2.74 6.02
CA ASP A 416 23.22 -4.10 6.55
C ASP A 416 22.34 -5.06 5.77
N ILE A 417 21.11 -4.65 5.44
CA ILE A 417 20.21 -5.42 4.57
C ILE A 417 20.81 -5.59 3.17
N GLY A 418 21.46 -4.53 2.66
CA GLY A 418 22.17 -4.61 1.37
C GLY A 418 23.27 -5.67 1.38
N HIS A 419 24.03 -5.78 2.46
CA HIS A 419 25.04 -6.83 2.63
C HIS A 419 24.41 -8.23 2.68
N LEU A 420 23.33 -8.43 3.45
CA LEU A 420 22.62 -9.70 3.53
C LEU A 420 22.05 -10.12 2.17
N LEU A 421 21.43 -9.19 1.43
CA LEU A 421 20.91 -9.45 0.10
C LEU A 421 22.02 -9.83 -0.89
N SER A 422 23.15 -9.12 -0.85
CA SER A 422 24.31 -9.44 -1.70
C SER A 422 24.87 -10.83 -1.38
N ALA A 423 25.02 -11.16 -0.09
CA ALA A 423 25.47 -12.47 0.33
C ALA A 423 24.55 -13.61 -0.14
N LEU A 424 23.22 -13.39 -0.12
CA LEU A 424 22.25 -14.39 -0.62
C LEU A 424 22.25 -14.49 -2.15
N VAL A 425 22.57 -13.41 -2.87
CA VAL A 425 22.78 -13.45 -4.32
C VAL A 425 24.08 -14.18 -4.65
N ASP A 426 25.16 -13.92 -3.91
CA ASP A 426 26.45 -14.62 -4.09
C ASP A 426 26.34 -16.12 -3.78
N LYS A 427 25.45 -16.51 -2.86
CA LYS A 427 25.08 -17.90 -2.58
C LYS A 427 24.12 -18.49 -3.63
N GLU A 428 23.79 -17.75 -4.68
CA GLU A 428 22.83 -18.14 -5.74
C GLU A 428 21.40 -18.45 -5.22
N MET A 429 21.05 -18.08 -3.98
CA MET A 429 19.73 -18.31 -3.40
C MET A 429 18.71 -17.25 -3.84
N LEU A 430 19.18 -16.06 -4.20
CA LEU A 430 18.36 -14.97 -4.74
C LEU A 430 18.85 -14.57 -6.14
N VAL A 431 17.90 -14.18 -6.99
CA VAL A 431 18.15 -13.57 -8.29
C VAL A 431 17.74 -12.09 -8.22
N VAL A 432 18.61 -11.23 -8.70
CA VAL A 432 18.41 -9.78 -8.73
C VAL A 432 17.74 -9.38 -10.04
N ASN A 433 16.64 -8.62 -9.94
CA ASN A 433 16.02 -7.94 -11.07
C ASN A 433 16.21 -6.42 -10.92
N LYS A 434 17.15 -5.87 -11.69
CA LYS A 434 17.44 -4.43 -11.71
C LYS A 434 16.57 -3.75 -12.76
N LYS A 435 15.42 -3.22 -12.34
CA LYS A 435 14.60 -2.31 -13.16
C LYS A 435 14.77 -0.89 -12.63
N GLY A 436 15.82 -0.20 -13.10
CA GLY A 436 16.08 1.19 -12.73
C GLY A 436 16.26 1.39 -11.21
N ARG A 437 15.52 2.30 -10.62
CA ARG A 437 15.55 2.65 -9.18
C ARG A 437 15.03 1.51 -8.28
N TRP A 438 14.30 0.55 -8.83
CA TRP A 438 13.65 -0.54 -8.09
C TRP A 438 14.45 -1.83 -8.29
N THR A 439 15.35 -2.11 -7.37
CA THR A 439 16.00 -3.41 -7.31
C THR A 439 15.11 -4.33 -6.48
N SER A 440 14.65 -5.40 -7.10
CA SER A 440 13.88 -6.46 -6.44
C SER A 440 14.66 -7.76 -6.51
N TYR A 441 14.53 -8.56 -5.47
CA TYR A 441 15.21 -9.84 -5.31
C TYR A 441 14.14 -10.92 -5.27
N TYR A 442 14.37 -11.99 -6.02
CA TYR A 442 13.45 -13.11 -6.15
C TYR A 442 14.18 -14.39 -5.74
N LEU A 443 13.43 -15.39 -5.25
CA LEU A 443 14.01 -16.70 -5.03
C LEU A 443 14.55 -17.27 -6.35
N ASN A 444 15.76 -17.81 -6.31
CA ASN A 444 16.28 -18.64 -7.37
C ASN A 444 15.59 -20.00 -7.30
N ARG A 445 14.59 -20.22 -8.12
CA ARG A 445 13.82 -21.48 -8.20
C ARG A 445 14.57 -22.55 -8.99
N ASP A 446 15.56 -22.15 -9.77
CA ASP A 446 16.44 -23.02 -10.55
C ASP A 446 17.75 -23.31 -9.78
N TYR A 447 17.72 -23.12 -8.44
CA TYR A 447 18.85 -23.42 -7.59
C TYR A 447 19.24 -24.89 -7.76
N ASP A 448 20.42 -25.10 -8.36
CA ASP A 448 20.89 -26.46 -8.69
C ASP A 448 21.44 -27.11 -7.42
N ALA A 449 20.72 -28.07 -6.90
CA ALA A 449 21.13 -28.90 -5.76
C ALA A 449 22.34 -29.81 -6.08
N GLN A 450 22.90 -29.71 -7.29
CA GLN A 450 24.00 -30.59 -7.77
C GLN A 450 25.35 -30.37 -7.08
N ASN A 451 25.52 -29.31 -6.31
CA ASN A 451 26.71 -29.10 -5.48
C ASN A 451 26.62 -29.64 -4.07
N GLN A 452 25.56 -30.35 -3.74
CA GLN A 452 25.40 -30.99 -2.43
C GLN A 452 25.70 -32.48 -2.52
N GLN A 453 26.83 -32.89 -2.03
CA GLN A 453 26.97 -34.21 -1.45
C GLN A 453 26.02 -34.29 -0.24
N ILE A 454 24.77 -34.68 -0.49
CA ILE A 454 23.81 -34.94 0.54
C ILE A 454 23.95 -36.39 0.94
N ASP A 455 24.46 -36.60 2.14
CA ASP A 455 24.11 -37.78 2.91
C ASP A 455 22.60 -37.79 3.12
N ILE A 456 21.93 -38.58 2.30
CA ILE A 456 20.51 -38.83 2.40
C ILE A 456 20.26 -39.66 3.66
N TYR A 457 20.13 -39.00 4.81
CA TYR A 457 19.45 -39.64 5.93
C TYR A 457 17.93 -39.45 5.73
N THR A 458 17.37 -40.51 5.23
CA THR A 458 15.99 -40.91 5.08
C THR A 458 15.08 -40.32 6.16
N ILE A 459 14.25 -39.31 5.81
CA ILE A 459 12.93 -39.18 6.44
C ILE A 459 12.02 -40.04 5.58
N SER A 460 11.67 -41.20 6.11
CA SER A 460 10.70 -42.10 5.50
C SER A 460 9.30 -41.48 5.60
N HIS A 461 8.96 -40.66 4.62
CA HIS A 461 7.55 -40.57 4.25
C HIS A 461 7.27 -41.83 3.42
N GLU A 462 6.38 -42.65 3.90
CA GLU A 462 5.88 -43.78 3.12
C GLU A 462 5.47 -43.27 1.74
N ALA A 463 6.03 -43.89 0.70
CA ALA A 463 5.67 -43.53 -0.65
C ALA A 463 4.16 -43.62 -0.81
N PRO A 464 3.51 -42.65 -1.49
CA PRO A 464 2.07 -42.71 -1.65
C PRO A 464 1.64 -44.03 -2.26
N VAL A 465 0.65 -44.71 -1.64
CA VAL A 465 0.13 -45.97 -2.16
C VAL A 465 -0.59 -45.68 -3.46
N LEU A 466 0.09 -45.87 -4.58
CA LEU A 466 -0.47 -45.66 -5.91
C LEU A 466 -1.48 -46.79 -6.21
N LYS A 467 -2.69 -46.39 -6.62
CA LYS A 467 -3.82 -47.32 -6.75
C LYS A 467 -3.85 -48.04 -8.08
N ASN A 468 -3.21 -47.51 -9.10
CA ASN A 468 -3.24 -48.07 -10.45
C ASN A 468 -2.07 -47.56 -11.33
N GLU A 469 -1.92 -48.12 -12.53
CA GLU A 469 -0.88 -47.77 -13.49
C GLU A 469 -0.94 -46.30 -13.94
N THR A 470 -2.11 -45.70 -13.98
CA THR A 470 -2.31 -44.31 -14.33
C THR A 470 -1.73 -43.37 -13.27
N ASP A 471 -1.94 -43.67 -11.99
CA ASP A 471 -1.38 -42.90 -10.87
C ASP A 471 0.17 -42.97 -10.91
N GLN A 472 0.73 -44.12 -11.30
CA GLN A 472 2.16 -44.26 -11.43
C GLN A 472 2.72 -43.38 -12.55
N ILE A 473 2.09 -43.36 -13.71
CA ILE A 473 2.51 -42.52 -14.86
C ILE A 473 2.46 -41.05 -14.50
N ILE A 474 1.39 -40.61 -13.82
CA ILE A 474 1.23 -39.23 -13.36
C ILE A 474 2.30 -38.85 -12.33
N TYR A 475 2.52 -39.73 -11.36
CA TYR A 475 3.52 -39.54 -10.31
C TYR A 475 4.95 -39.42 -10.88
N ASP A 476 5.33 -40.34 -11.80
CA ASP A 476 6.65 -40.33 -12.43
C ASP A 476 6.83 -39.07 -13.28
N TYR A 477 5.79 -38.60 -13.97
CA TYR A 477 5.84 -37.36 -14.73
C TYR A 477 6.02 -36.13 -13.84
N ILE A 478 5.29 -36.05 -12.72
CA ILE A 478 5.41 -34.95 -11.73
C ILE A 478 6.79 -34.97 -11.09
N LYS A 479 7.33 -36.15 -10.79
CA LYS A 479 8.65 -36.30 -10.20
C LYS A 479 9.77 -35.73 -11.09
N VAL A 480 9.64 -35.82 -12.40
CA VAL A 480 10.61 -35.30 -13.37
C VAL A 480 10.36 -33.84 -13.69
N ASN A 481 9.11 -33.41 -13.82
CA ASN A 481 8.74 -32.10 -14.38
C ASN A 481 8.21 -31.12 -13.30
N GLY A 482 8.06 -31.56 -12.05
CA GLY A 482 7.60 -30.74 -10.91
C GLY A 482 6.09 -30.47 -10.86
N PHE A 483 5.40 -30.50 -11.99
CA PHE A 483 3.95 -30.30 -12.10
C PHE A 483 3.40 -30.97 -13.34
N ILE A 484 2.06 -31.15 -13.39
CA ILE A 484 1.37 -31.68 -14.56
C ILE A 484 0.03 -30.94 -14.75
N THR A 485 -0.34 -30.66 -15.97
CA THR A 485 -1.65 -30.07 -16.32
C THR A 485 -2.64 -31.14 -16.79
N ALA A 486 -3.96 -30.85 -16.69
CA ALA A 486 -4.99 -31.77 -17.16
C ALA A 486 -4.82 -32.17 -18.64
N ALA A 487 -4.35 -31.27 -19.49
CA ALA A 487 -4.05 -31.57 -20.89
C ALA A 487 -2.88 -32.58 -21.03
N GLN A 488 -1.84 -32.44 -20.20
CA GLN A 488 -0.70 -33.36 -20.17
C GLN A 488 -1.13 -34.73 -19.61
N ILE A 489 -1.97 -34.77 -18.57
CA ILE A 489 -2.53 -36.05 -18.07
C ILE A 489 -3.27 -36.78 -19.19
N CYS A 490 -4.11 -36.08 -19.96
CA CYS A 490 -4.80 -36.68 -21.10
C CYS A 490 -3.84 -37.18 -22.18
N SER A 491 -2.67 -36.55 -22.36
CA SER A 491 -1.71 -36.95 -23.40
C SER A 491 -0.87 -38.15 -23.02
N ILE A 492 -0.56 -38.36 -21.72
CA ILE A 492 0.31 -39.43 -21.25
C ILE A 492 -0.43 -40.62 -20.63
N THR A 493 -1.73 -40.47 -20.39
CA THR A 493 -2.59 -41.50 -19.81
C THR A 493 -3.72 -41.88 -20.78
N ARG A 494 -4.54 -42.89 -20.42
CA ARG A 494 -5.75 -43.27 -21.18
C ARG A 494 -6.97 -42.42 -20.85
N ILE A 495 -6.84 -41.36 -20.03
CA ILE A 495 -7.91 -40.45 -19.64
C ILE A 495 -8.23 -39.52 -20.82
N LYS A 496 -9.46 -39.60 -21.36
CA LYS A 496 -9.86 -38.88 -22.59
C LYS A 496 -10.48 -37.51 -22.33
N THR A 497 -10.79 -37.15 -21.09
CA THR A 497 -11.52 -35.93 -20.79
C THR A 497 -10.75 -35.12 -19.71
N SER A 498 -10.77 -33.81 -19.87
CA SER A 498 -10.18 -32.86 -18.91
C SER A 498 -10.83 -32.99 -17.52
N ALA A 499 -12.14 -33.28 -17.43
CA ALA A 499 -12.84 -33.54 -16.19
C ALA A 499 -12.36 -34.83 -15.49
N GLY A 500 -12.00 -35.87 -16.27
CA GLY A 500 -11.41 -37.10 -15.75
C GLY A 500 -9.97 -36.88 -15.27
N ALA A 501 -9.19 -36.08 -16.00
CA ALA A 501 -7.82 -35.72 -15.62
C ALA A 501 -7.76 -34.87 -14.33
N SER A 502 -8.77 -34.04 -14.07
CA SER A 502 -8.84 -33.25 -12.82
C SER A 502 -9.22 -34.06 -11.57
N LYS A 503 -9.61 -35.33 -11.75
CA LYS A 503 -9.93 -36.26 -10.66
C LYS A 503 -8.85 -37.31 -10.41
N ALA A 504 -7.93 -37.45 -11.34
CA ALA A 504 -6.74 -38.31 -11.24
C ALA A 504 -5.60 -37.57 -10.52
#